data_a0282aa9ca60276584f94d801444479b
#
_entry.id   a0282aa9ca60276584f94d801444479b
#
_cell.length_a   1.000
_cell.length_b   1.000
_cell.length_c   1.000
_cell.angle_alpha   90.00
_cell.angle_beta   90.00
_cell.angle_gamma   90.00
#
_symmetry.space_group_name_H-M   'P 1'
#
loop_
_entity.id
_entity.type
_entity.pdbx_description
1 polymer ?
#
loop_
_entity_poly.entity_id
_entity_poly.type
_entity_poly.pdbx_seq_one_letter_code
_entity_poly.pdbx_strand_id
1 'polypeptide(L)' 'MERKLYLELCQQQAMKGGVLVEYDGIAYHPYAYELKFQQGGKIKHTAILKEPKANCLVYCRLEDVKEK' A
#
# COMPACT_ATOMS: atom_id res chain seq x y z
N MET A 1 -4.30 4.74 -5.91
CA MET A 1 -4.74 5.41 -4.66
C MET A 1 -3.87 6.62 -4.39
N GLU A 2 -4.44 7.66 -3.85
CA GLU A 2 -3.68 8.85 -3.45
C GLU A 2 -2.78 8.54 -2.26
N ARG A 3 -1.58 9.12 -2.25
CA ARG A 3 -0.58 8.88 -1.19
C ARG A 3 -1.11 9.20 0.21
N LYS A 4 -1.76 10.36 0.36
CA LYS A 4 -2.25 10.79 1.67
C LYS A 4 -3.26 9.80 2.24
N LEU A 5 -4.20 9.37 1.42
CA LEU A 5 -5.19 8.37 1.83
C LEU A 5 -4.53 7.06 2.20
N TYR A 6 -3.58 6.61 1.38
CA TYR A 6 -2.89 5.35 1.64
C TYR A 6 -2.13 5.40 2.98
N LEU A 7 -1.45 6.50 3.27
CA LEU A 7 -0.73 6.66 4.54
C LEU A 7 -1.69 6.64 5.74
N GLU A 8 -2.86 7.26 5.61
CA GLU A 8 -3.88 7.22 6.64
C GLU A 8 -4.37 5.80 6.88
N LEU A 9 -4.58 5.02 5.82
CA LEU A 9 -5.00 3.63 5.93
C LEU A 9 -3.91 2.76 6.58
N CYS A 10 -2.65 2.99 6.26
CA CYS A 10 -1.53 2.31 6.91
C CYS A 10 -1.51 2.60 8.41
N GLN A 11 -1.74 3.85 8.79
CA GLN A 11 -1.77 4.25 10.19
C GLN A 11 -2.93 3.58 10.92
N GLN A 12 -4.12 3.57 10.32
CA GLN A 12 -5.27 2.90 10.91
C GLN A 12 -5.03 1.41 11.07
N GLN A 13 -4.41 0.77 10.08
CA GLN A 13 -4.09 -0.64 10.17
C GLN A 13 -3.10 -0.91 11.30
N ALA A 14 -2.09 -0.07 11.48
CA ALA A 14 -1.11 -0.23 12.55
C ALA A 14 -1.73 -0.04 13.93
N MET A 15 -2.73 0.84 14.04
CA MET A 15 -3.36 1.15 15.33
C MET A 15 -4.51 0.20 15.68
N LYS A 16 -5.36 -0.12 14.72
CA LYS A 16 -6.60 -0.87 14.97
C LYS A 16 -6.62 -2.23 14.30
N GLY A 17 -5.93 -2.40 13.19
CA GLY A 17 -6.04 -3.59 12.35
C GLY A 17 -7.33 -3.61 11.55
N GLY A 18 -7.50 -4.63 10.73
CA GLY A 18 -8.73 -4.87 10.00
C GLY A 18 -8.96 -3.98 8.78
N VAL A 19 -8.00 -3.14 8.41
CA VAL A 19 -8.12 -2.31 7.21
C VAL A 19 -7.74 -3.13 5.98
N LEU A 20 -8.55 -3.03 4.92
CA LEU A 20 -8.31 -3.74 3.68
C LEU A 20 -8.26 -2.76 2.50
N VAL A 21 -7.38 -3.05 1.58
CA VAL A 21 -7.30 -2.42 0.28
C VAL A 21 -7.31 -3.51 -0.78
N GLU A 22 -7.51 -3.13 -2.04
CA GLU A 22 -7.55 -4.09 -3.13
C GLU A 22 -6.41 -3.83 -4.10
N TYR A 23 -5.74 -4.91 -4.49
CA TYR A 23 -4.75 -4.89 -5.55
C TYR A 23 -4.93 -6.13 -6.40
N ASP A 24 -5.11 -5.94 -7.71
CA ASP A 24 -5.28 -7.03 -8.67
C ASP A 24 -6.42 -7.98 -8.27
N GLY A 25 -7.53 -7.41 -7.76
CA GLY A 25 -8.71 -8.17 -7.37
C GLY A 25 -8.59 -8.91 -6.05
N ILE A 26 -7.49 -8.75 -5.32
CA ILE A 26 -7.22 -9.45 -4.06
C ILE A 26 -7.16 -8.43 -2.92
N ALA A 27 -7.70 -8.81 -1.77
CA ALA A 27 -7.69 -7.95 -0.58
C ALA A 27 -6.38 -8.12 0.19
N TYR A 28 -5.80 -7.00 0.61
CA TYR A 28 -4.58 -6.96 1.40
C TYR A 28 -4.72 -5.94 2.52
N HIS A 29 -3.87 -6.06 3.53
CA HIS A 29 -3.72 -4.99 4.53
C HIS A 29 -2.69 -3.97 4.01
N PRO A 30 -2.98 -2.67 4.12
CA PRO A 30 -1.96 -1.66 3.84
C PRO A 30 -0.89 -1.73 4.94
N TYR A 31 0.36 -1.84 4.55
CA TYR A 31 1.44 -2.07 5.51
C TYR A 31 2.43 -0.91 5.58
N ALA A 32 2.97 -0.51 4.43
CA ALA A 32 3.98 0.53 4.37
C ALA A 32 3.98 1.22 3.02
N TYR A 33 4.76 2.27 2.91
CA TYR A 33 4.86 3.06 1.70
C TYR A 33 6.34 3.40 1.48
N GLU A 34 6.78 3.34 0.23
CA GLU A 34 8.15 3.64 -0.13
C GLU A 34 8.16 4.65 -1.27
N LEU A 35 8.99 5.68 -1.12
CA LEU A 35 9.20 6.70 -2.13
C LEU A 35 10.63 6.55 -2.65
N LYS A 36 10.77 6.40 -3.97
CA LYS A 36 12.09 6.29 -4.60
C LYS A 36 12.26 7.39 -5.64
N PHE A 37 13.44 8.01 -5.64
CA PHE A 37 13.82 8.95 -6.67
C PHE A 37 14.52 8.20 -7.79
N GLN A 38 14.05 8.40 -9.02
CA GLN A 38 14.63 7.77 -10.20
C GLN A 38 15.39 8.79 -11.03
N GLN A 39 16.21 8.30 -11.94
CA GLN A 39 16.93 9.18 -12.87
C GLN A 39 15.95 10.03 -13.66
N GLY A 40 16.36 11.27 -13.97
CA GLY A 40 15.52 12.20 -14.70
C GLY A 40 14.49 12.93 -13.85
N GLY A 41 14.63 12.90 -12.51
CA GLY A 41 13.74 13.61 -11.61
C GLY A 41 12.40 12.95 -11.38
N LYS A 42 12.22 11.71 -11.83
CA LYS A 42 10.96 10.98 -11.61
C LYS A 42 10.91 10.43 -10.21
N ILE A 43 9.69 10.36 -9.65
CA ILE A 43 9.46 9.80 -8.32
C ILE A 43 8.57 8.57 -8.48
N LYS A 44 9.00 7.47 -7.87
CA LYS A 44 8.23 6.23 -7.85
C LYS A 44 7.59 6.05 -6.48
N HIS A 45 6.26 5.89 -6.47
CA HIS A 45 5.48 5.63 -5.26
C HIS A 45 5.15 4.14 -5.20
N THR A 46 5.64 3.46 -4.18
CA THR A 46 5.42 2.02 -4.02
C THR A 46 4.59 1.77 -2.76
N ALA A 47 3.52 1.02 -2.92
CA ALA A 47 2.73 0.52 -1.80
C ALA A 47 3.26 -0.85 -1.40
N ILE A 48 3.44 -1.06 -0.11
CA ILE A 48 3.84 -2.35 0.45
C ILE A 48 2.64 -2.90 1.18
N LEU A 49 2.11 -4.00 0.68
CA LEU A 49 0.90 -4.64 1.18
C LEU A 49 1.25 -5.92 1.90
N LYS A 50 0.41 -6.32 2.85
CA LYS A 50 0.60 -7.56 3.60
C LYS A 50 -0.59 -8.48 3.37
N GLU A 51 -0.32 -9.76 3.10
CA GLU A 51 -1.39 -10.74 2.97
C GLU A 51 -2.05 -10.99 4.32
N PRO A 52 -3.41 -11.06 4.39
CA PRO A 52 -4.10 -11.25 5.65
C PRO A 52 -3.79 -12.58 6.33
N LYS A 53 -3.52 -13.63 5.54
CA LYS A 53 -3.34 -14.99 6.07
C LYS A 53 -1.90 -15.48 6.07
N ALA A 54 -0.98 -14.70 5.54
CA ALA A 54 0.42 -15.07 5.45
C ALA A 54 1.30 -13.88 5.78
N ASN A 55 2.53 -14.12 6.20
CA ASN A 55 3.49 -13.04 6.48
C ASN A 55 4.25 -12.64 5.22
N CYS A 56 3.55 -12.61 4.10
CA CYS A 56 4.15 -12.21 2.82
C CYS A 56 3.82 -10.77 2.51
N LEU A 57 4.82 -10.04 2.04
CA LEU A 57 4.66 -8.66 1.61
C LEU A 57 4.59 -8.62 0.09
N VAL A 58 3.73 -7.75 -0.44
CA VAL A 58 3.57 -7.53 -1.86
C VAL A 58 3.92 -6.08 -2.16
N TYR A 59 4.83 -5.86 -3.10
CA TYR A 59 5.25 -4.54 -3.52
C TYR A 59 4.58 -4.22 -4.84
N CYS A 60 3.86 -3.11 -4.90
CA CYS A 60 3.16 -2.69 -6.11
C CYS A 60 3.16 -1.17 -6.24
N ARG A 61 2.78 -0.69 -7.41
CA ARG A 61 2.67 0.74 -7.61
C ARG A 61 1.45 1.27 -6.86
N LEU A 62 1.63 2.39 -6.18
CA LEU A 62 0.55 2.99 -5.39
C LEU A 62 -0.70 3.26 -6.24
N GLU A 63 -0.52 3.67 -7.50
CA GLU A 63 -1.63 3.97 -8.40
C GLU A 63 -2.52 2.76 -8.71
N ASP A 64 -2.00 1.54 -8.51
CA ASP A 64 -2.74 0.30 -8.77
C ASP A 64 -3.54 -0.17 -7.56
N VAL A 65 -3.38 0.46 -6.40
CA VAL A 65 -4.11 0.11 -5.18
C VAL A 65 -5.43 0.85 -5.15
N LYS A 66 -6.50 0.14 -4.79
CA LYS A 66 -7.85 0.70 -4.70
C LYS A 66 -8.42 0.53 -3.30
N GLU A 67 -9.30 1.43 -2.93
CA GLU A 67 -10.08 1.26 -1.71
C GLU A 67 -10.99 0.05 -1.86
N LYS A 68 -11.14 -0.66 -0.77
CA LYS A 68 -12.05 -1.79 -0.74
C LYS A 68 -13.39 -1.42 -0.10
#